data_05ee1724a869a193b43a5104b6528e7e
#
_entry.id   05ee1724a869a193b43a5104b6528e7e
#
_cell.length_a   1.000
_cell.length_b   1.000
_cell.length_c   1.000
_cell.angle_alpha   90.00
_cell.angle_beta   90.00
_cell.angle_gamma   90.00
#
_symmetry.space_group_name_H-M   'P 1'
#
loop_
_entity.id
_entity.type
_entity.pdbx_description
1 polymer ?
#
loop_
_entity_poly.entity_id
_entity_poly.type
_entity_poly.pdbx_seq_one_letter_code
_entity_poly.pdbx_strand_id
1 'polypeptide(L)'
;MNVQRNPNKKSLLTAAVLGLFGGLLLSIPLSRSLIPSTELPTLTSISNPFKGWSIFDDENIVVLGMDAGGGNTDTIFILSIENGETSIIQVPRDSYIDSRSFGPMKANALHARGGPDAVKTELTRLMGRPINHHILVNLKGIRTISDLLGGLEVDVPKRLYYQDKSQGLLIDLQPGRQVLKGRELEGFLRWRHDGKGDLGRLDRQQLVLKSLFNKLIQPQHLIRLPALLTAAGRNLETDLGPMELGKLITTMGTTDLQTDRLKARPFYKNGVSYLDTQWPAQQTTKG
;
A
#
# COMPACT_ATOMS: atom_id res chain seq x y z
N MET A 1 -37.14 29.71 -0.08
CA MET A 1 -37.23 28.25 -0.21
C MET A 1 -36.12 27.64 0.61
N ASN A 2 -36.42 27.16 1.84
CA ASN A 2 -35.46 26.56 2.77
C ASN A 2 -35.29 25.08 2.45
N VAL A 3 -34.12 24.68 1.99
CA VAL A 3 -33.73 23.28 1.82
C VAL A 3 -33.34 22.73 3.20
N GLN A 4 -34.23 22.01 3.83
CA GLN A 4 -33.90 21.23 5.05
C GLN A 4 -32.89 20.15 4.73
N ARG A 5 -31.66 20.28 5.24
CA ARG A 5 -30.67 19.21 5.29
C ARG A 5 -31.10 18.15 6.30
N ASN A 6 -31.37 16.96 5.82
CA ASN A 6 -31.76 15.80 6.64
C ASN A 6 -30.50 15.23 7.38
N PRO A 7 -30.41 15.38 8.71
CA PRO A 7 -29.22 14.94 9.48
C PRO A 7 -29.12 13.43 9.72
N ASN A 8 -30.17 12.66 9.38
CA ASN A 8 -30.32 11.27 9.82
C ASN A 8 -29.46 10.23 9.00
N LYS A 9 -29.01 10.56 7.79
CA LYS A 9 -28.22 9.60 7.00
C LYS A 9 -26.81 9.40 7.52
N LYS A 10 -26.18 10.43 8.10
CA LYS A 10 -24.83 10.32 8.67
C LYS A 10 -24.80 9.55 9.99
N SER A 11 -25.80 9.72 10.83
CA SER A 11 -25.89 9.01 12.12
C SER A 11 -26.23 7.53 11.95
N LEU A 12 -27.04 7.16 10.96
CA LEU A 12 -27.35 5.76 10.64
C LEU A 12 -26.12 4.99 10.10
N LEU A 13 -25.30 5.65 9.26
CA LEU A 13 -24.08 5.03 8.73
C LEU A 13 -23.05 4.80 9.85
N THR A 14 -22.91 5.77 10.76
CA THR A 14 -22.02 5.67 11.92
C THR A 14 -22.48 4.57 12.89
N ALA A 15 -23.79 4.47 13.13
CA ALA A 15 -24.37 3.43 13.98
C ALA A 15 -24.25 2.02 13.38
N ALA A 16 -24.40 1.88 12.05
CA ALA A 16 -24.24 0.60 11.36
C ALA A 16 -22.78 0.11 11.38
N VAL A 17 -21.83 1.02 11.18
CA VAL A 17 -20.38 0.72 11.26
C VAL A 17 -20.00 0.34 12.70
N LEU A 18 -20.45 1.07 13.71
CA LEU A 18 -20.21 0.75 15.11
C LEU A 18 -20.89 -0.57 15.54
N GLY A 19 -22.07 -0.88 15.01
CA GLY A 19 -22.79 -2.12 15.28
C GLY A 19 -22.08 -3.34 14.69
N LEU A 20 -21.52 -3.24 13.48
CA LEU A 20 -20.78 -4.31 12.80
C LEU A 20 -19.45 -4.60 13.51
N PHE A 21 -18.72 -3.57 13.92
CA PHE A 21 -17.47 -3.71 14.67
C PHE A 21 -17.70 -4.14 16.13
N GLY A 22 -18.76 -3.66 16.78
CA GLY A 22 -19.15 -4.09 18.13
C GLY A 22 -19.56 -5.55 18.17
N GLY A 23 -20.28 -6.04 17.16
CA GLY A 23 -20.65 -7.44 17.01
C GLY A 23 -19.45 -8.36 16.83
N LEU A 24 -18.45 -7.94 16.06
CA LEU A 24 -17.22 -8.71 15.83
C LEU A 24 -16.35 -8.80 17.09
N LEU A 25 -16.25 -7.73 17.88
CA LEU A 25 -15.50 -7.70 19.14
C LEU A 25 -16.19 -8.48 20.28
N LEU A 26 -17.52 -8.54 20.28
CA LEU A 26 -18.28 -9.29 21.26
C LEU A 26 -18.39 -10.79 20.95
N SER A 27 -18.20 -11.21 19.69
CA SER A 27 -18.21 -12.64 19.32
C SER A 27 -16.99 -13.41 19.80
N ILE A 28 -15.84 -12.73 19.99
CA ILE A 28 -14.58 -13.36 20.45
C ILE A 28 -14.70 -13.92 21.89
N PRO A 29 -15.22 -13.20 22.89
CA PRO A 29 -15.38 -13.76 24.22
C PRO A 29 -16.51 -14.78 24.34
N LEU A 30 -17.59 -14.69 23.53
CA LEU A 30 -18.70 -15.63 23.56
C LEU A 30 -18.32 -17.01 23.04
N SER A 31 -17.47 -17.09 22.02
CA SER A 31 -16.98 -18.37 21.51
C SER A 31 -16.08 -19.12 22.50
N ARG A 32 -15.42 -18.40 23.43
CA ARG A 32 -14.61 -19.01 24.50
C ARG A 32 -15.43 -19.64 25.63
N SER A 33 -16.67 -19.20 25.81
CA SER A 33 -17.56 -19.70 26.87
C SER A 33 -18.32 -20.96 26.48
N LEU A 34 -18.30 -21.37 25.21
CA LEU A 34 -19.02 -22.52 24.68
C LEU A 34 -18.15 -23.76 24.38
N ILE A 35 -16.85 -23.68 24.66
CA ILE A 35 -15.93 -24.80 24.45
C ILE A 35 -15.72 -25.50 25.81
N PRO A 36 -16.14 -26.78 25.98
CA PRO A 36 -15.85 -27.52 27.21
C PRO A 36 -14.34 -27.72 27.36
N SER A 37 -13.84 -27.46 28.56
CA SER A 37 -12.45 -27.55 28.97
C SER A 37 -11.95 -28.99 29.03
N THR A 38 -11.67 -29.60 27.89
CA THR A 38 -10.92 -30.83 27.82
C THR A 38 -9.79 -30.64 26.81
N GLU A 39 -8.57 -30.63 27.38
CA GLU A 39 -7.26 -30.62 26.71
C GLU A 39 -6.90 -29.32 25.98
N LEU A 40 -6.09 -28.48 26.64
CA LEU A 40 -5.33 -27.39 26.02
C LEU A 40 -4.28 -28.02 25.09
N PRO A 41 -4.41 -27.87 23.75
CA PRO A 41 -3.30 -28.17 22.86
C PRO A 41 -2.22 -27.12 23.08
N THR A 42 -1.01 -27.58 23.19
CA THR A 42 0.23 -26.78 23.26
C THR A 42 0.23 -25.67 22.20
N LEU A 43 0.51 -24.43 22.62
CA LEU A 43 0.45 -23.18 21.83
C LEU A 43 1.41 -23.09 20.62
N THR A 44 1.84 -24.19 20.03
CA THR A 44 2.81 -24.23 18.93
C THR A 44 2.21 -24.38 17.54
N SER A 45 0.90 -24.47 17.39
CA SER A 45 0.25 -24.42 16.06
C SER A 45 -1.21 -23.96 16.14
N ILE A 46 -1.44 -22.73 16.57
CA ILE A 46 -2.72 -22.09 16.25
C ILE A 46 -2.60 -21.68 14.79
N SER A 47 -2.89 -22.60 13.88
CA SER A 47 -3.26 -22.24 12.53
C SER A 47 -4.40 -21.23 12.66
N ASN A 48 -4.22 -20.05 12.07
CA ASN A 48 -5.19 -18.97 12.05
C ASN A 48 -6.60 -19.55 11.77
N PRO A 49 -7.58 -19.47 12.71
CA PRO A 49 -8.90 -20.06 12.53
C PRO A 49 -9.68 -19.46 11.36
N PHE A 50 -9.18 -18.36 10.77
CA PHE A 50 -9.71 -17.70 9.59
C PHE A 50 -8.95 -18.08 8.30
N LYS A 51 -7.99 -19.01 8.37
CA LYS A 51 -7.31 -19.53 7.19
C LYS A 51 -8.33 -20.29 6.34
N GLY A 52 -8.79 -19.65 5.25
CA GLY A 52 -9.83 -20.19 4.37
C GLY A 52 -11.09 -19.33 4.25
N TRP A 53 -11.25 -18.29 5.07
CA TRP A 53 -12.24 -17.25 4.81
C TRP A 53 -11.59 -16.11 4.03
N SER A 54 -11.37 -16.34 2.74
CA SER A 54 -11.12 -15.26 1.82
C SER A 54 -12.41 -14.44 1.73
N ILE A 55 -12.42 -13.28 2.37
CA ILE A 55 -13.53 -12.30 2.28
C ILE A 55 -13.46 -11.56 0.94
N PHE A 56 -12.34 -11.68 0.25
CA PHE A 56 -12.12 -11.27 -1.12
C PHE A 56 -11.89 -12.50 -1.99
N ASP A 57 -12.63 -12.60 -3.08
CA ASP A 57 -12.18 -13.30 -4.27
C ASP A 57 -10.91 -12.59 -4.78
N ASP A 58 -10.08 -13.27 -5.55
CA ASP A 58 -8.79 -12.78 -6.03
C ASP A 58 -8.83 -11.31 -6.47
N GLU A 59 -8.20 -10.43 -5.69
CA GLU A 59 -8.22 -8.99 -5.89
C GLU A 59 -6.81 -8.45 -6.15
N ASN A 60 -6.69 -7.60 -7.17
CA ASN A 60 -5.47 -6.87 -7.45
C ASN A 60 -5.73 -5.37 -7.43
N ILE A 61 -4.94 -4.67 -6.65
CA ILE A 61 -5.05 -3.23 -6.41
C ILE A 61 -3.72 -2.59 -6.76
N VAL A 62 -3.74 -1.56 -7.59
CA VAL A 62 -2.52 -0.76 -7.81
C VAL A 62 -2.41 0.33 -6.76
N VAL A 63 -1.27 0.39 -6.09
CA VAL A 63 -0.93 1.44 -5.12
C VAL A 63 0.11 2.35 -5.75
N LEU A 64 -0.24 3.62 -5.90
CA LEU A 64 0.54 4.65 -6.58
C LEU A 64 1.00 5.71 -5.59
N GLY A 65 2.32 5.93 -5.51
CA GLY A 65 2.89 7.03 -4.76
C GLY A 65 3.23 8.20 -5.71
N MET A 66 2.57 9.35 -5.51
CA MET A 66 2.88 10.56 -6.27
C MET A 66 4.08 11.30 -5.69
N ASP A 67 4.86 11.92 -6.58
CA ASP A 67 5.88 12.86 -6.18
C ASP A 67 5.28 14.20 -5.68
N ALA A 68 6.12 15.09 -5.14
CA ALA A 68 5.69 16.40 -4.66
C ALA A 68 5.22 17.34 -5.78
N GLY A 69 5.55 17.06 -7.04
CA GLY A 69 5.18 17.85 -8.22
C GLY A 69 3.84 17.45 -8.86
N GLY A 70 3.24 16.32 -8.42
CA GLY A 70 1.86 15.94 -8.72
C GLY A 70 1.59 15.40 -10.12
N GLY A 71 2.61 15.03 -10.91
CA GLY A 71 2.39 14.51 -12.27
C GLY A 71 2.72 13.02 -12.42
N ASN A 72 3.92 12.63 -12.05
CA ASN A 72 4.41 11.27 -12.19
C ASN A 72 4.25 10.47 -10.91
N THR A 73 4.14 9.14 -11.07
CA THR A 73 4.14 8.22 -9.94
C THR A 73 5.54 7.68 -9.71
N ASP A 74 6.19 8.11 -8.62
CA ASP A 74 7.53 7.64 -8.26
C ASP A 74 7.54 6.22 -7.68
N THR A 75 6.38 5.75 -7.24
CA THR A 75 6.20 4.45 -6.61
C THR A 75 5.00 3.75 -7.20
N ILE A 76 5.17 2.51 -7.65
CA ILE A 76 4.12 1.68 -8.21
C ILE A 76 4.21 0.31 -7.55
N PHE A 77 3.17 -0.08 -6.81
CA PHE A 77 3.02 -1.42 -6.26
C PHE A 77 1.72 -2.05 -6.75
N ILE A 78 1.75 -3.36 -6.91
CA ILE A 78 0.54 -4.17 -7.10
C ILE A 78 0.38 -4.99 -5.84
N LEU A 79 -0.71 -4.73 -5.13
CA LEU A 79 -1.15 -5.52 -4.00
C LEU A 79 -2.11 -6.58 -4.53
N SER A 80 -1.77 -7.84 -4.32
CA SER A 80 -2.58 -8.99 -4.73
C SER A 80 -3.01 -9.78 -3.51
N ILE A 81 -4.27 -10.10 -3.46
CA ILE A 81 -4.85 -11.07 -2.53
C ILE A 81 -5.33 -12.23 -3.38
N GLU A 82 -4.74 -13.40 -3.21
CA GLU A 82 -4.99 -14.58 -4.02
C GLU A 82 -4.85 -15.84 -3.17
N ASN A 83 -5.84 -16.71 -3.21
CA ASN A 83 -5.86 -17.98 -2.45
C ASN A 83 -5.56 -17.82 -0.94
N GLY A 84 -5.94 -16.70 -0.33
CA GLY A 84 -5.68 -16.42 1.09
C GLY A 84 -4.24 -16.01 1.40
N GLU A 85 -3.45 -15.65 0.39
CA GLU A 85 -2.13 -15.05 0.53
C GLU A 85 -2.17 -13.58 0.08
N THR A 86 -1.35 -12.75 0.70
CA THR A 86 -1.18 -11.35 0.30
C THR A 86 0.23 -11.14 -0.22
N SER A 87 0.34 -10.59 -1.42
CA SER A 87 1.62 -10.23 -2.01
C SER A 87 1.66 -8.77 -2.46
N ILE A 88 2.82 -8.14 -2.30
CA ILE A 88 3.11 -6.80 -2.81
C ILE A 88 4.23 -6.92 -3.83
N ILE A 89 3.90 -6.62 -5.09
CA ILE A 89 4.85 -6.64 -6.19
C ILE A 89 5.20 -5.21 -6.56
N GLN A 90 6.47 -4.86 -6.44
CA GLN A 90 6.96 -3.55 -6.85
C GLN A 90 7.25 -3.52 -8.36
N VAL A 91 6.66 -2.55 -9.04
CA VAL A 91 6.95 -2.24 -10.44
C VAL A 91 7.96 -1.10 -10.49
N PRO A 92 9.16 -1.29 -11.08
CA PRO A 92 10.12 -0.21 -11.21
C PRO A 92 9.53 0.93 -12.07
N ARG A 93 9.63 2.17 -11.59
CA ARG A 93 9.04 3.34 -12.26
C ARG A 93 9.56 3.61 -13.68
N ASP A 94 10.83 3.23 -13.93
CA ASP A 94 11.49 3.40 -15.23
C ASP A 94 11.27 2.22 -16.18
N SER A 95 10.38 1.26 -15.82
CA SER A 95 9.98 0.16 -16.67
C SER A 95 9.48 0.67 -18.02
N TYR A 96 10.03 0.14 -19.10
CA TYR A 96 9.55 0.42 -20.44
C TYR A 96 8.18 -0.20 -20.66
N ILE A 97 7.25 0.62 -21.10
CA ILE A 97 5.92 0.21 -21.49
C ILE A 97 5.66 0.72 -22.91
N ASP A 98 5.27 -0.18 -23.81
CA ASP A 98 4.69 0.18 -25.09
C ASP A 98 3.18 0.18 -24.94
N SER A 99 2.65 1.34 -24.54
CA SER A 99 1.23 1.53 -24.27
C SER A 99 0.45 1.56 -25.58
N ARG A 100 -0.66 0.83 -25.63
CA ARG A 100 -1.55 0.84 -26.79
C ARG A 100 -2.17 2.20 -27.05
N SER A 101 -2.41 2.98 -26.00
CA SER A 101 -3.08 4.28 -26.09
C SER A 101 -2.11 5.45 -26.20
N PHE A 102 -0.89 5.33 -25.63
CA PHE A 102 0.03 6.45 -25.47
C PHE A 102 1.39 6.23 -26.11
N GLY A 103 1.65 5.04 -26.68
CA GLY A 103 2.93 4.66 -27.27
C GLY A 103 4.01 4.39 -26.23
N PRO A 104 5.28 4.37 -26.66
CA PRO A 104 6.42 4.04 -25.80
C PRO A 104 6.65 5.06 -24.70
N MET A 105 6.74 4.60 -23.43
CA MET A 105 6.97 5.45 -22.27
C MET A 105 7.54 4.67 -21.06
N LYS A 106 7.83 5.39 -19.99
CA LYS A 106 8.11 4.81 -18.67
C LYS A 106 6.81 4.57 -17.91
N ALA A 107 6.78 3.54 -17.06
CA ALA A 107 5.62 3.21 -16.24
C ALA A 107 5.13 4.39 -15.39
N ASN A 108 6.05 5.21 -14.85
CA ASN A 108 5.72 6.37 -14.04
C ASN A 108 4.94 7.47 -14.78
N ALA A 109 5.00 7.51 -16.10
CA ALA A 109 4.31 8.51 -16.91
C ALA A 109 2.85 8.13 -17.24
N LEU A 110 2.43 6.88 -17.01
CA LEU A 110 1.08 6.42 -17.32
C LEU A 110 0.01 7.23 -16.59
N HIS A 111 0.20 7.48 -15.30
CA HIS A 111 -0.75 8.25 -14.49
C HIS A 111 -0.90 9.68 -15.02
N ALA A 112 0.20 10.35 -15.35
CA ALA A 112 0.17 11.72 -15.90
C ALA A 112 -0.53 11.78 -17.27
N ARG A 113 -0.56 10.69 -18.03
CA ARG A 113 -1.18 10.64 -19.37
C ARG A 113 -2.66 10.30 -19.36
N GLY A 114 -3.10 9.43 -18.49
CA GLY A 114 -4.48 8.93 -18.51
C GLY A 114 -5.06 8.56 -17.15
N GLY A 115 -4.47 9.07 -16.05
CA GLY A 115 -4.96 8.86 -14.70
C GLY A 115 -4.84 7.40 -14.21
N PRO A 116 -5.52 7.08 -13.10
CA PRO A 116 -5.48 5.74 -12.51
C PRO A 116 -6.01 4.65 -13.45
N ASP A 117 -7.02 4.96 -14.27
CA ASP A 117 -7.63 3.97 -15.19
C ASP A 117 -6.66 3.54 -16.28
N ALA A 118 -5.85 4.45 -16.81
CA ALA A 118 -4.80 4.09 -17.76
C ALA A 118 -3.75 3.18 -17.12
N VAL A 119 -3.39 3.43 -15.86
CA VAL A 119 -2.46 2.57 -15.10
C VAL A 119 -3.06 1.18 -14.90
N LYS A 120 -4.32 1.09 -14.43
CA LYS A 120 -5.04 -0.19 -14.25
C LYS A 120 -5.07 -0.98 -15.57
N THR A 121 -5.46 -0.34 -16.66
CA THR A 121 -5.58 -0.97 -17.97
C THR A 121 -4.25 -1.55 -18.47
N GLU A 122 -3.19 -0.75 -18.46
CA GLU A 122 -1.88 -1.20 -18.96
C GLU A 122 -1.24 -2.24 -18.04
N LEU A 123 -1.33 -2.08 -16.73
CA LEU A 123 -0.80 -3.07 -15.80
C LEU A 123 -1.60 -4.37 -15.84
N THR A 124 -2.92 -4.35 -16.03
CA THR A 124 -3.73 -5.55 -16.29
C THR A 124 -3.18 -6.33 -17.47
N ARG A 125 -2.92 -5.64 -18.60
CA ARG A 125 -2.36 -6.26 -19.79
C ARG A 125 -0.97 -6.87 -19.57
N LEU A 126 -0.10 -6.16 -18.83
CA LEU A 126 1.28 -6.56 -18.60
C LEU A 126 1.42 -7.65 -17.53
N MET A 127 0.56 -7.62 -16.52
CA MET A 127 0.52 -8.63 -15.48
C MET A 127 -0.23 -9.90 -15.88
N GLY A 128 -1.09 -9.83 -16.89
CA GLY A 128 -1.91 -10.96 -17.33
C GLY A 128 -3.07 -11.30 -16.39
N ARG A 129 -3.42 -10.37 -15.49
CA ARG A 129 -4.50 -10.52 -14.51
C ARG A 129 -5.18 -9.16 -14.27
N PRO A 130 -6.49 -9.14 -13.98
CA PRO A 130 -7.21 -7.88 -13.80
C PRO A 130 -6.68 -7.09 -12.59
N ILE A 131 -6.56 -5.78 -12.74
CA ILE A 131 -6.29 -4.84 -11.65
C ILE A 131 -7.52 -3.96 -11.54
N ASN A 132 -8.33 -4.22 -10.51
CA ASN A 132 -9.68 -3.69 -10.39
C ASN A 132 -9.69 -2.30 -9.74
N HIS A 133 -8.85 -2.11 -8.74
CA HIS A 133 -8.87 -0.93 -7.90
C HIS A 133 -7.53 -0.19 -7.86
N HIS A 134 -7.58 1.05 -7.41
CA HIS A 134 -6.38 1.86 -7.18
C HIS A 134 -6.39 2.53 -5.81
N ILE A 135 -5.20 2.79 -5.30
CA ILE A 135 -4.94 3.68 -4.17
C ILE A 135 -3.84 4.64 -4.62
N LEU A 136 -4.15 5.92 -4.69
CA LEU A 136 -3.21 6.98 -5.03
C LEU A 136 -2.92 7.79 -3.77
N VAL A 137 -1.66 7.86 -3.37
CA VAL A 137 -1.25 8.56 -2.16
C VAL A 137 -0.02 9.41 -2.42
N ASN A 138 -0.02 10.64 -1.94
CA ASN A 138 1.16 11.48 -1.97
C ASN A 138 1.94 11.40 -0.65
N LEU A 139 3.15 11.93 -0.65
CA LEU A 139 4.05 11.90 0.51
C LEU A 139 3.45 12.55 1.76
N LYS A 140 2.64 13.61 1.59
CA LYS A 140 1.93 14.26 2.70
C LYS A 140 0.86 13.34 3.31
N GLY A 141 0.16 12.55 2.50
CA GLY A 141 -0.78 11.53 2.95
C GLY A 141 -0.10 10.46 3.79
N ILE A 142 1.02 9.92 3.30
CA ILE A 142 1.81 8.93 4.04
C ILE A 142 2.27 9.50 5.39
N ARG A 143 2.78 10.73 5.43
CA ARG A 143 3.16 11.41 6.67
C ARG A 143 1.98 11.54 7.63
N THR A 144 0.86 12.05 7.15
CA THR A 144 -0.35 12.25 7.97
C THR A 144 -0.83 10.93 8.58
N ILE A 145 -0.92 9.88 7.78
CA ILE A 145 -1.32 8.55 8.27
C ILE A 145 -0.29 8.02 9.28
N SER A 146 1.00 8.12 8.97
CA SER A 146 2.08 7.70 9.86
C SER A 146 2.02 8.41 11.20
N ASP A 147 1.85 9.74 11.20
CA ASP A 147 1.79 10.54 12.43
C ASP A 147 0.61 10.14 13.31
N LEU A 148 -0.56 9.89 12.71
CA LEU A 148 -1.76 9.42 13.41
C LEU A 148 -1.62 8.01 13.98
N LEU A 149 -0.82 7.16 13.31
CA LEU A 149 -0.47 5.82 13.78
C LEU A 149 0.65 5.84 14.84
N GLY A 150 1.21 7.00 15.19
CA GLY A 150 2.31 7.15 16.13
C GLY A 150 3.69 6.82 15.56
N GLY A 151 3.82 6.87 14.23
CA GLY A 151 5.05 6.59 13.47
C GLY A 151 5.11 5.17 12.92
N LEU A 152 6.03 4.91 12.01
CA LEU A 152 6.28 3.61 11.38
C LEU A 152 7.63 3.07 11.83
N GLU A 153 7.65 1.82 12.28
CA GLU A 153 8.89 1.15 12.67
C GLU A 153 9.62 0.67 11.41
N VAL A 154 10.84 1.14 11.22
CA VAL A 154 11.71 0.75 10.11
C VAL A 154 13.11 0.46 10.62
N ASP A 155 13.81 -0.47 9.95
CA ASP A 155 15.22 -0.70 10.17
C ASP A 155 16.03 0.12 9.18
N VAL A 156 16.79 1.09 9.69
CA VAL A 156 17.65 1.97 8.89
C VAL A 156 19.00 1.26 8.71
N PRO A 157 19.37 0.83 7.48
CA PRO A 157 20.51 -0.07 7.29
C PRO A 157 21.88 0.57 7.54
N LYS A 158 21.96 1.90 7.43
CA LYS A 158 23.15 2.72 7.68
C LYS A 158 22.72 4.16 7.97
N ARG A 159 23.65 4.98 8.49
CA ARG A 159 23.36 6.41 8.65
C ARG A 159 22.97 7.04 7.32
N LEU A 160 21.85 7.72 7.27
CA LEU A 160 21.37 8.47 6.13
C LEU A 160 21.52 9.96 6.44
N TYR A 161 22.58 10.57 5.90
CA TYR A 161 22.85 11.99 6.11
C TYR A 161 22.77 12.74 4.77
N TYR A 162 21.94 13.79 4.72
CA TYR A 162 21.86 14.70 3.58
C TYR A 162 21.33 16.05 4.02
N GLN A 163 21.95 17.11 3.57
CA GLN A 163 21.50 18.46 3.82
C GLN A 163 21.34 19.22 2.50
N ASP A 164 20.15 19.78 2.29
CA ASP A 164 19.85 20.70 1.21
C ASP A 164 19.34 22.02 1.82
N LYS A 165 20.20 23.01 1.86
CA LYS A 165 19.86 24.32 2.41
C LYS A 165 18.86 25.08 1.55
N SER A 166 18.82 24.82 0.23
CA SER A 166 17.90 25.49 -0.70
C SER A 166 16.46 25.08 -0.48
N GLN A 167 16.25 23.81 -0.08
CA GLN A 167 14.93 23.25 0.22
C GLN A 167 14.61 23.18 1.71
N GLY A 168 15.53 23.63 2.57
CA GLY A 168 15.40 23.49 4.03
C GLY A 168 15.30 22.02 4.49
N LEU A 169 15.89 21.10 3.73
CA LEU A 169 15.83 19.67 3.99
C LEU A 169 17.09 19.22 4.73
N LEU A 170 16.90 18.69 5.91
CA LEU A 170 17.93 17.96 6.66
C LEU A 170 17.44 16.54 6.93
N ILE A 171 18.23 15.58 6.51
CA ILE A 171 18.05 14.16 6.81
C ILE A 171 19.26 13.72 7.62
N ASP A 172 19.05 13.23 8.83
CA ASP A 172 20.10 12.63 9.66
C ASP A 172 19.50 11.50 10.48
N LEU A 173 19.46 10.32 9.87
CA LEU A 173 18.90 9.11 10.49
C LEU A 173 20.04 8.16 10.82
N GLN A 174 20.09 7.74 12.10
CA GLN A 174 21.08 6.78 12.56
C GLN A 174 20.74 5.36 12.11
N PRO A 175 21.72 4.44 12.03
CA PRO A 175 21.45 3.03 11.74
C PRO A 175 20.61 2.37 12.85
N GLY A 176 19.87 1.33 12.47
CA GLY A 176 19.11 0.48 13.38
C GLY A 176 17.61 0.71 13.35
N ARG A 177 16.92 -0.05 14.19
CA ARG A 177 15.46 -0.03 14.27
C ARG A 177 14.96 1.22 14.99
N GLN A 178 14.10 1.99 14.33
CA GLN A 178 13.56 3.26 14.82
C GLN A 178 12.13 3.46 14.37
N VAL A 179 11.39 4.28 15.13
CA VAL A 179 10.02 4.69 14.77
C VAL A 179 10.10 6.06 14.08
N LEU A 180 9.94 6.06 12.77
CA LEU A 180 9.98 7.29 11.96
C LEU A 180 8.60 7.89 11.77
N LYS A 181 8.50 9.21 11.87
CA LYS A 181 7.30 10.02 11.62
C LYS A 181 7.65 11.39 11.05
N GLY A 182 6.63 12.09 10.54
CA GLY A 182 6.82 13.45 10.06
C GLY A 182 7.93 13.59 9.03
N ARG A 183 8.86 14.52 9.30
CA ARG A 183 10.00 14.82 8.42
C ARG A 183 11.04 13.71 8.35
N GLU A 184 11.21 12.92 9.39
CA GLU A 184 12.15 11.79 9.41
C GLU A 184 11.72 10.71 8.42
N LEU A 185 10.42 10.34 8.44
CA LEU A 185 9.86 9.39 7.47
C LEU A 185 9.95 9.92 6.04
N GLU A 186 9.66 11.20 5.83
CA GLU A 186 9.84 11.84 4.53
C GLU A 186 11.28 11.78 4.06
N GLY A 187 12.22 12.11 4.94
CA GLY A 187 13.65 12.03 4.68
C GLY A 187 14.09 10.61 4.29
N PHE A 188 13.62 9.60 5.03
CA PHE A 188 13.90 8.19 4.74
C PHE A 188 13.42 7.78 3.33
N LEU A 189 12.21 8.20 2.94
CA LEU A 189 11.63 7.92 1.62
C LEU A 189 12.33 8.68 0.48
N ARG A 190 12.80 9.91 0.73
CA ARG A 190 13.39 10.78 -0.29
C ARG A 190 14.88 10.59 -0.48
N TRP A 191 15.58 9.97 0.47
CA TRP A 191 17.03 9.85 0.42
C TRP A 191 17.52 9.01 -0.77
N ARG A 192 18.56 9.49 -1.50
CA ARG A 192 19.04 8.89 -2.75
C ARG A 192 20.57 8.71 -2.84
N HIS A 193 21.30 9.04 -1.78
CA HIS A 193 22.76 9.07 -1.79
C HIS A 193 23.38 7.74 -1.33
N ASP A 194 22.93 6.60 -1.90
CA ASP A 194 23.56 5.31 -1.69
C ASP A 194 24.19 4.79 -2.98
N GLY A 195 25.17 3.86 -2.84
CA GLY A 195 25.78 3.20 -3.99
C GLY A 195 24.81 2.36 -4.82
N LYS A 196 23.58 2.10 -4.31
CA LYS A 196 22.51 1.42 -5.04
C LYS A 196 21.63 2.39 -5.84
N GLY A 197 21.84 3.72 -5.70
CA GLY A 197 21.08 4.75 -6.41
C GLY A 197 19.57 4.62 -6.22
N ASP A 198 18.83 4.52 -7.33
CA ASP A 198 17.37 4.43 -7.31
C ASP A 198 16.86 3.11 -6.70
N LEU A 199 17.61 2.01 -6.80
CA LEU A 199 17.25 0.72 -6.18
C LEU A 199 17.16 0.83 -4.66
N GLY A 200 18.09 1.54 -4.01
CA GLY A 200 18.03 1.75 -2.57
C GLY A 200 16.81 2.56 -2.12
N ARG A 201 16.32 3.47 -2.97
CA ARG A 201 15.07 4.18 -2.71
C ARG A 201 13.86 3.21 -2.79
N LEU A 202 13.83 2.35 -3.79
CA LEU A 202 12.78 1.34 -3.93
C LEU A 202 12.74 0.40 -2.71
N ASP A 203 13.90 -0.04 -2.21
CA ASP A 203 13.99 -0.87 -1.00
C ASP A 203 13.36 -0.15 0.22
N ARG A 204 13.66 1.14 0.41
CA ARG A 204 13.09 1.94 1.52
C ARG A 204 11.58 2.15 1.38
N GLN A 205 11.08 2.40 0.19
CA GLN A 205 9.65 2.51 -0.08
C GLN A 205 8.92 1.21 0.27
N GLN A 206 9.50 0.07 -0.07
CA GLN A 206 8.96 -1.25 0.25
C GLN A 206 8.94 -1.50 1.76
N LEU A 207 10.02 -1.14 2.47
CA LEU A 207 10.08 -1.24 3.94
C LEU A 207 9.00 -0.38 4.60
N VAL A 208 8.82 0.86 4.16
CA VAL A 208 7.78 1.76 4.71
C VAL A 208 6.39 1.22 4.44
N LEU A 209 6.12 0.73 3.23
CA LEU A 209 4.83 0.15 2.89
C LEU A 209 4.52 -1.07 3.75
N LYS A 210 5.49 -1.97 3.92
CA LYS A 210 5.35 -3.14 4.80
C LYS A 210 5.08 -2.73 6.25
N SER A 211 5.83 -1.76 6.77
CA SER A 211 5.62 -1.24 8.13
C SER A 211 4.25 -0.59 8.31
N LEU A 212 3.80 0.17 7.31
CA LEU A 212 2.48 0.79 7.31
C LEU A 212 1.38 -0.27 7.38
N PHE A 213 1.44 -1.30 6.55
CA PHE A 213 0.47 -2.40 6.58
C PHE A 213 0.48 -3.13 7.91
N ASN A 214 1.65 -3.53 8.41
CA ASN A 214 1.79 -4.20 9.70
C ASN A 214 1.19 -3.39 10.85
N LYS A 215 1.19 -2.07 10.74
CA LYS A 215 0.60 -1.19 11.74
C LYS A 215 -0.91 -1.04 11.56
N LEU A 216 -1.38 -0.91 10.32
CA LEU A 216 -2.81 -0.76 10.00
C LEU A 216 -3.63 -2.00 10.39
N ILE A 217 -3.07 -3.21 10.28
CA ILE A 217 -3.75 -4.46 10.63
C ILE A 217 -3.95 -4.65 12.14
N GLN A 218 -3.32 -3.84 12.99
CA GLN A 218 -3.50 -3.93 14.44
C GLN A 218 -4.93 -3.48 14.81
N PRO A 219 -5.65 -4.22 15.67
CA PRO A 219 -7.06 -3.96 15.97
C PRO A 219 -7.36 -2.52 16.40
N GLN A 220 -6.45 -1.90 17.20
CA GLN A 220 -6.61 -0.52 17.64
C GLN A 220 -6.55 0.50 16.50
N HIS A 221 -5.92 0.18 15.38
CA HIS A 221 -5.81 1.06 14.22
C HIS A 221 -6.95 0.81 13.21
N LEU A 222 -7.44 -0.42 13.10
CA LEU A 222 -8.62 -0.74 12.28
C LEU A 222 -9.84 0.08 12.71
N ILE A 223 -10.08 0.21 14.01
CA ILE A 223 -11.18 1.04 14.55
C ILE A 223 -11.04 2.51 14.13
N ARG A 224 -9.81 2.99 13.95
CA ARG A 224 -9.50 4.37 13.55
C ARG A 224 -9.45 4.59 12.04
N LEU A 225 -9.63 3.54 11.23
CA LEU A 225 -9.52 3.63 9.78
C LEU A 225 -10.36 4.75 9.16
N PRO A 226 -11.66 4.97 9.52
CA PRO A 226 -12.43 6.08 8.97
C PRO A 226 -11.81 7.45 9.28
N ALA A 227 -11.26 7.63 10.49
CA ALA A 227 -10.58 8.86 10.87
C ALA A 227 -9.25 9.05 10.13
N LEU A 228 -8.49 7.97 9.91
CA LEU A 228 -7.25 7.98 9.12
C LEU A 228 -7.52 8.39 7.68
N LEU A 229 -8.57 7.83 7.05
CA LEU A 229 -8.97 8.17 5.69
C LEU A 229 -9.45 9.62 5.58
N THR A 230 -10.22 10.09 6.55
CA THR A 230 -10.68 11.48 6.62
C THR A 230 -9.50 12.44 6.76
N ALA A 231 -8.53 12.11 7.61
CA ALA A 231 -7.35 12.94 7.83
C ALA A 231 -6.37 12.93 6.65
N ALA A 232 -6.25 11.80 5.95
CA ALA A 232 -5.51 11.74 4.69
C ALA A 232 -6.12 12.68 3.64
N GLY A 233 -7.46 12.80 3.63
CA GLY A 233 -8.23 13.76 2.84
C GLY A 233 -7.80 13.77 1.37
N ARG A 234 -7.49 14.96 0.84
CA ARG A 234 -7.05 15.14 -0.57
C ARG A 234 -5.67 14.54 -0.89
N ASN A 235 -4.97 13.99 0.10
CA ASN A 235 -3.65 13.39 -0.09
C ASN A 235 -3.73 11.87 -0.34
N LEU A 236 -4.95 11.32 -0.34
CA LEU A 236 -5.26 9.93 -0.67
C LEU A 236 -6.52 9.90 -1.53
N GLU A 237 -6.42 9.28 -2.70
CA GLU A 237 -7.51 9.04 -3.64
C GLU A 237 -7.63 7.53 -3.87
N THR A 238 -8.86 7.01 -3.91
CA THR A 238 -9.12 5.60 -4.18
C THR A 238 -10.54 5.42 -4.68
N ASP A 239 -10.78 4.40 -5.49
CA ASP A 239 -12.10 3.92 -5.90
C ASP A 239 -12.69 2.89 -4.92
N LEU A 240 -11.93 2.49 -3.89
CA LEU A 240 -12.42 1.63 -2.81
C LEU A 240 -13.26 2.41 -1.80
N GLY A 241 -14.42 1.89 -1.47
CA GLY A 241 -15.23 2.40 -0.36
C GLY A 241 -14.63 2.09 1.02
N PRO A 242 -15.09 2.76 2.09
CA PRO A 242 -14.58 2.51 3.44
C PRO A 242 -14.71 1.06 3.91
N MET A 243 -15.77 0.36 3.49
CA MET A 243 -15.99 -1.05 3.83
C MET A 243 -15.01 -1.96 3.08
N GLU A 244 -14.76 -1.71 1.81
CA GLU A 244 -13.81 -2.44 0.99
C GLU A 244 -12.38 -2.25 1.51
N LEU A 245 -11.99 -1.02 1.85
CA LEU A 245 -10.72 -0.75 2.52
C LEU A 245 -10.59 -1.47 3.87
N GLY A 246 -11.65 -1.49 4.66
CA GLY A 246 -11.70 -2.24 5.93
C GLY A 246 -11.49 -3.73 5.72
N LYS A 247 -12.17 -4.32 4.74
CA LYS A 247 -12.00 -5.72 4.34
C LYS A 247 -10.56 -5.98 3.87
N LEU A 248 -10.04 -5.15 2.95
CA LEU A 248 -8.67 -5.24 2.44
C LEU A 248 -7.65 -5.32 3.59
N ILE A 249 -7.71 -4.37 4.51
CA ILE A 249 -6.78 -4.32 5.65
C ILE A 249 -6.95 -5.55 6.56
N THR A 250 -8.19 -5.99 6.80
CA THR A 250 -8.47 -7.17 7.63
C THR A 250 -7.92 -8.45 6.98
N THR A 251 -8.13 -8.64 5.67
CA THR A 251 -7.61 -9.78 4.92
C THR A 251 -6.08 -9.79 4.96
N MET A 252 -5.43 -8.65 4.73
CA MET A 252 -3.97 -8.52 4.85
C MET A 252 -3.47 -8.86 6.27
N GLY A 253 -4.26 -8.62 7.31
CA GLY A 253 -3.93 -8.94 8.70
C GLY A 253 -4.04 -10.42 9.03
N THR A 254 -4.74 -11.19 8.22
CA THR A 254 -4.95 -12.64 8.41
C THR A 254 -4.08 -13.50 7.52
N THR A 255 -3.31 -12.90 6.62
CA THR A 255 -2.45 -13.56 5.64
C THR A 255 -0.98 -13.20 5.84
N ASP A 256 -0.08 -14.06 5.38
CA ASP A 256 1.34 -13.75 5.34
C ASP A 256 1.63 -12.75 4.21
N LEU A 257 2.22 -11.61 4.55
CA LEU A 257 2.58 -10.59 3.58
C LEU A 257 3.91 -10.91 2.92
N GLN A 258 3.87 -11.28 1.65
CA GLN A 258 5.05 -11.44 0.81
C GLN A 258 5.35 -10.15 0.05
N THR A 259 6.63 -9.84 -0.13
CA THR A 259 7.06 -8.68 -0.91
C THR A 259 8.05 -9.10 -1.97
N ASP A 260 7.80 -8.69 -3.22
CA ASP A 260 8.67 -8.99 -4.36
C ASP A 260 8.84 -7.75 -5.24
N ARG A 261 9.71 -7.83 -6.20
CA ARG A 261 9.96 -6.81 -7.23
C ARG A 261 10.10 -7.46 -8.58
N LEU A 262 9.48 -6.86 -9.61
CA LEU A 262 9.68 -7.31 -10.98
C LEU A 262 11.15 -7.17 -11.36
N LYS A 263 11.74 -8.25 -11.86
CA LYS A 263 13.10 -8.26 -12.37
C LYS A 263 13.19 -7.37 -13.59
N ALA A 264 14.23 -6.57 -13.68
CA ALA A 264 14.42 -5.63 -14.77
C ALA A 264 15.89 -5.43 -15.08
N ARG A 265 16.20 -5.11 -16.36
CA ARG A 265 17.56 -4.82 -16.83
C ARG A 265 17.59 -3.44 -17.47
N PRO A 266 18.60 -2.61 -17.21
CA PRO A 266 18.70 -1.30 -17.84
C PRO A 266 19.00 -1.44 -19.34
N PHE A 267 18.37 -0.58 -20.15
CA PHE A 267 18.69 -0.42 -21.56
C PHE A 267 18.41 1.02 -22.02
N TYR A 268 18.94 1.37 -23.18
CA TYR A 268 18.76 2.68 -23.80
C TYR A 268 17.96 2.55 -25.09
N LYS A 269 17.01 3.46 -25.29
CA LYS A 269 16.25 3.59 -26.54
C LYS A 269 16.12 5.07 -26.86
N ASN A 270 16.59 5.47 -28.04
CA ASN A 270 16.58 6.88 -28.50
C ASN A 270 17.17 7.86 -27.48
N GLY A 271 18.29 7.50 -26.84
CA GLY A 271 18.99 8.33 -25.85
C GLY A 271 18.34 8.36 -24.46
N VAL A 272 17.20 7.70 -24.27
CA VAL A 272 16.49 7.61 -22.98
C VAL A 272 16.81 6.28 -22.29
N SER A 273 17.15 6.35 -21.01
CA SER A 273 17.35 5.17 -20.17
C SER A 273 16.00 4.59 -19.71
N TYR A 274 15.82 3.29 -19.89
CA TYR A 274 14.66 2.50 -19.48
C TYR A 274 15.09 1.25 -18.72
N LEU A 275 14.12 0.58 -18.13
CA LEU A 275 14.25 -0.77 -17.59
C LEU A 275 13.43 -1.75 -18.44
N ASP A 276 14.08 -2.76 -19.00
CA ASP A 276 13.42 -3.92 -19.61
C ASP A 276 12.95 -4.85 -18.50
N THR A 277 11.65 -4.78 -18.23
CA THR A 277 11.02 -5.46 -17.10
C THR A 277 10.42 -6.78 -17.53
N GLN A 278 10.67 -7.83 -16.76
CA GLN A 278 10.12 -9.17 -17.00
C GLN A 278 8.64 -9.20 -16.53
N TRP A 279 7.74 -8.90 -17.43
CA TRP A 279 6.31 -8.90 -17.16
C TRP A 279 5.74 -10.33 -17.12
N PRO A 280 4.88 -10.69 -16.14
CA PRO A 280 4.31 -12.03 -16.02
C PRO A 280 3.59 -12.52 -17.29
N ALA A 281 2.76 -11.68 -17.92
CA ALA A 281 2.04 -12.06 -19.15
C ALA A 281 2.95 -12.43 -20.33
N GLN A 282 4.18 -11.90 -20.36
CA GLN A 282 5.15 -12.22 -21.43
C GLN A 282 5.86 -13.56 -21.20
N GLN A 283 5.85 -14.07 -19.96
CA GLN A 283 6.48 -15.36 -19.64
C GLN A 283 5.56 -16.52 -19.97
N THR A 284 4.24 -16.35 -19.85
CA THR A 284 3.23 -17.37 -20.14
C THR A 284 3.15 -17.68 -21.64
N THR A 285 3.58 -16.77 -22.52
CA THR A 285 3.53 -16.94 -23.98
C THR A 285 4.77 -17.65 -24.56
N LYS A 286 5.80 -17.92 -23.74
CA LYS A 286 7.07 -18.55 -24.15
C LYS A 286 7.23 -20.00 -23.67
N GLY A 287 6.27 -20.56 -22.98
CA GLY A 287 6.17 -21.96 -22.57
C GLY A 287 5.10 -22.66 -23.39
#